data_60b2b9de010dc0b63ebcd82f0ab8c7f0
#
_entry.id   60b2b9de010dc0b63ebcd82f0ab8c7f0
#
_cell.length_a   1.000
_cell.length_b   1.000
_cell.length_c   1.000
_cell.angle_alpha   90.00
_cell.angle_beta   90.00
_cell.angle_gamma   90.00
#
_symmetry.space_group_name_H-M   'P 1'
#
loop_
_entity.id
_entity.type
_entity.pdbx_description
1 polymer ?
#
loop_
_entity_poly.entity_id
_entity_poly.type
_entity_poly.pdbx_seq_one_letter_code
_entity_poly.pdbx_strand_id
1 'polypeptide(L)'
;MNEMKPIHDGSXDXDPVWAGDGADIPEWFAWALSVPREEGFVEVGGARVHYLRWGRRDRPKLLMTHGFLAHARCFAFIAPYLAEDYDVVAFDLAGMGDSEMRGVADIAARGKEFVEISEALDLFADGSRPTIIAHXFGSGAALTAVSQSPDAFAGVIVCDLMVMRPEKLEKYWTMGRSSPGSGNPDKPVRRYPTYEAARERYILSPPQAVGEPFLMDYMAYHSLRRDGEEWTWKFSPEVFRRSNKPDEWLTVGQRLVDAPGRKAIVYGEKSQLFDRDSARYIRELGGGKIPIVAVPDARHHLMLDQPLAFVAALRAVLAFWSL
;
A
#
# COMPACT_ATOMS: atom_id res chain seq x y z
N MET A 1 -17.04 -6.10 -17.17
CA MET A 1 -18.16 -5.91 -16.25
C MET A 1 -17.70 -5.98 -14.81
N ASN A 2 -18.14 -5.05 -13.97
CA ASN A 2 -17.70 -5.02 -12.57
C ASN A 2 -18.44 -6.08 -11.77
N GLU A 3 -17.69 -6.80 -10.94
CA GLU A 3 -18.26 -7.81 -10.07
C GLU A 3 -18.27 -7.22 -8.65
N MET A 4 -19.37 -6.53 -8.35
CA MET A 4 -19.51 -5.83 -7.08
C MET A 4 -20.15 -6.74 -6.04
N LYS A 5 -19.65 -6.72 -4.85
CA LYS A 5 -20.25 -7.47 -3.75
C LYS A 5 -21.01 -6.53 -2.83
N PRO A 6 -21.98 -7.08 -2.08
CA PRO A 6 -22.69 -6.24 -1.10
C PRO A 6 -21.73 -5.69 -0.07
N ILE A 7 -22.19 -4.69 0.69
CA ILE A 7 -21.38 -4.11 1.76
C ILE A 7 -20.99 -5.22 2.74
N HIS A 8 -19.70 -5.28 3.03
CA HIS A 8 -19.11 -6.28 3.90
C HIS A 8 -18.87 -5.67 5.27
N ASP A 9 -19.16 -6.42 6.32
CA ASP A 9 -19.06 -5.92 7.68
C ASP A 9 -17.72 -6.24 8.35
N GLY A 10 -16.75 -6.74 7.59
CA GLY A 10 -15.43 -7.04 8.14
C GLY A 10 -15.35 -8.38 8.86
N SER A 11 -16.46 -9.14 8.89
CA SER A 11 -16.48 -10.38 9.67
C SER A 11 -15.49 -11.44 9.17
N UNK A 12 -15.32 -11.42 8.18
CA UNK A 12 -14.34 -12.29 7.59
C UNK A 12 -12.98 -12.02 8.10
N ASP A 13 -12.89 -10.95 8.29
CA ASP A 13 -11.57 -10.62 8.81
C ASP A 13 -11.31 -11.18 10.22
N UNK A 14 -12.10 -11.54 10.82
CA UNK A 14 -11.95 -12.02 11.88
C UNK A 14 -12.04 -13.33 11.94
N ASP A 15 -11.47 -13.92 11.25
CA ASP A 15 -11.45 -15.35 11.11
C ASP A 15 -10.71 -16.00 12.29
N PRO A 16 -11.32 -16.98 12.93
CA PRO A 16 -10.66 -17.60 14.09
C PRO A 16 -9.32 -18.28 13.80
N VAL A 17 -9.04 -18.58 12.53
CA VAL A 17 -7.75 -19.19 12.19
C VAL A 17 -6.59 -18.30 12.64
N TRP A 18 -6.74 -16.99 12.46
CA TRP A 18 -5.69 -16.06 12.90
C TRP A 18 -6.06 -15.36 14.22
N ALA A 19 -7.34 -15.11 14.42
CA ALA A 19 -7.78 -14.30 15.55
C ALA A 19 -7.93 -15.09 16.86
N GLY A 20 -7.93 -16.42 16.76
CA GLY A 20 -8.19 -17.26 17.94
C GLY A 20 -9.57 -16.97 18.46
N ASP A 21 -9.69 -16.77 19.78
CA ASP A 21 -10.96 -16.41 20.38
C ASP A 21 -11.19 -14.88 20.40
N GLY A 22 -10.26 -14.13 19.85
CA GLY A 22 -10.39 -12.69 19.76
C GLY A 22 -10.13 -11.92 21.04
N ALA A 23 -9.72 -12.61 22.10
CA ALA A 23 -9.62 -12.00 23.41
C ALA A 23 -8.56 -10.89 23.46
N ASP A 24 -7.53 -11.00 22.65
CA ASP A 24 -6.42 -10.05 22.69
C ASP A 24 -6.50 -8.98 21.61
N ILE A 25 -7.59 -8.91 20.87
CA ILE A 25 -7.74 -7.93 19.81
C ILE A 25 -8.27 -6.62 20.40
N PRO A 26 -7.55 -5.51 20.26
CA PRO A 26 -8.00 -4.26 20.87
C PRO A 26 -9.26 -3.70 20.23
N GLU A 27 -9.97 -2.91 21.01
CA GLU A 27 -11.25 -2.36 20.59
C GLU A 27 -11.14 -1.50 19.33
N TRP A 28 -10.07 -0.72 19.21
CA TRP A 28 -9.93 0.15 18.03
C TRP A 28 -9.85 -0.66 16.73
N PHE A 29 -9.21 -1.83 16.80
CA PHE A 29 -9.05 -2.70 15.64
C PHE A 29 -10.37 -3.41 15.33
N ALA A 30 -11.00 -3.96 16.36
CA ALA A 30 -12.30 -4.62 16.19
C ALA A 30 -13.34 -3.65 15.62
N TRP A 31 -13.34 -2.42 16.13
CA TRP A 31 -14.25 -1.41 15.60
C TRP A 31 -14.00 -1.16 14.12
N ALA A 32 -12.73 -0.98 13.75
CA ALA A 32 -12.39 -0.67 12.37
C ALA A 32 -12.85 -1.77 11.43
N LEU A 33 -12.64 -3.03 11.82
CA LEU A 33 -13.06 -4.15 10.96
C LEU A 33 -14.57 -4.29 10.91
N SER A 34 -15.29 -3.76 11.89
CA SER A 34 -16.76 -3.85 11.93
C SER A 34 -17.43 -2.81 11.04
N VAL A 35 -16.72 -1.78 10.62
CA VAL A 35 -17.31 -0.73 9.77
C VAL A 35 -17.68 -1.34 8.42
N PRO A 36 -18.93 -1.17 7.98
CA PRO A 36 -19.35 -1.78 6.72
C PRO A 36 -18.52 -1.28 5.55
N ARG A 37 -18.25 -2.19 4.63
CA ARG A 37 -17.48 -1.86 3.43
C ARG A 37 -17.99 -2.65 2.25
N GLU A 38 -17.73 -2.10 1.08
CA GLU A 38 -17.93 -2.81 -0.18
C GLU A 38 -16.64 -3.56 -0.47
N GLU A 39 -16.76 -4.79 -0.92
CA GLU A 39 -15.60 -5.58 -1.30
C GLU A 39 -15.96 -6.36 -2.55
N GLY A 40 -15.04 -6.41 -3.51
CA GLY A 40 -15.32 -7.14 -4.72
C GLY A 40 -14.17 -7.08 -5.69
N PHE A 41 -14.51 -7.33 -6.94
CA PHE A 41 -13.56 -7.33 -8.03
C PHE A 41 -14.11 -6.46 -9.16
N VAL A 42 -13.19 -5.74 -9.81
CA VAL A 42 -13.51 -5.10 -11.09
C VAL A 42 -12.59 -5.68 -12.14
N GLU A 43 -13.07 -5.74 -13.35
CA GLU A 43 -12.26 -6.24 -14.45
C GLU A 43 -11.56 -5.07 -15.11
N VAL A 44 -10.23 -5.17 -15.20
CA VAL A 44 -9.39 -4.14 -15.78
C VAL A 44 -8.41 -4.83 -16.70
N GLY A 45 -8.48 -4.49 -18.00
CA GLY A 45 -7.55 -5.08 -18.96
C GLY A 45 -7.61 -6.59 -19.04
N GLY A 46 -8.80 -7.16 -18.84
CA GLY A 46 -9.00 -8.60 -18.90
C GLY A 46 -8.64 -9.36 -17.64
N ALA A 47 -8.30 -8.66 -16.56
CA ALA A 47 -7.91 -9.31 -15.31
C ALA A 47 -8.77 -8.76 -14.17
N ARG A 48 -8.99 -9.59 -13.16
CA ARG A 48 -9.77 -9.19 -12.00
C ARG A 48 -8.88 -8.47 -11.00
N VAL A 49 -9.34 -7.31 -10.55
CA VAL A 49 -8.65 -6.52 -9.54
C VAL A 49 -9.51 -6.46 -8.29
N HIS A 50 -8.94 -6.88 -7.18
CA HIS A 50 -9.64 -6.89 -5.89
C HIS A 50 -9.55 -5.52 -5.24
N TYR A 51 -10.66 -5.07 -4.61
CA TYR A 51 -10.69 -3.79 -3.91
C TYR A 51 -11.59 -3.84 -2.69
N LEU A 52 -11.36 -2.90 -1.81
CA LEU A 52 -12.19 -2.63 -0.64
C LEU A 52 -12.59 -1.16 -0.70
N ARG A 53 -13.81 -0.82 -0.27
CA ARG A 53 -14.28 0.56 -0.35
C ARG A 53 -15.16 0.90 0.85
N TRP A 54 -14.92 2.05 1.43
CA TRP A 54 -15.63 2.54 2.62
C TRP A 54 -16.10 3.97 2.35
N GLY A 55 -17.13 4.39 3.08
CA GLY A 55 -17.59 5.77 3.06
C GLY A 55 -18.63 6.05 2.01
N ARG A 56 -19.04 7.30 1.94
CA ARG A 56 -20.11 7.71 1.04
C ARG A 56 -19.52 8.17 -0.29
N ARG A 57 -20.20 7.80 -1.35
CA ARG A 57 -19.76 8.11 -2.71
C ARG A 57 -19.74 9.61 -3.02
N ASP A 58 -20.48 10.42 -2.25
CA ASP A 58 -20.51 11.87 -2.50
C ASP A 58 -19.39 12.62 -1.78
N ARG A 59 -18.49 11.91 -1.10
CA ARG A 59 -17.35 12.52 -0.42
C ARG A 59 -16.13 12.58 -1.34
N PRO A 60 -15.15 13.43 -1.02
CA PRO A 60 -13.88 13.41 -1.77
C PRO A 60 -13.22 12.03 -1.73
N LYS A 61 -12.52 11.69 -2.79
CA LYS A 61 -12.04 10.33 -3.02
C LYS A 61 -10.60 10.15 -2.57
N LEU A 62 -10.33 9.03 -1.90
CA LEU A 62 -8.98 8.59 -1.58
C LEU A 62 -8.74 7.23 -2.22
N LEU A 63 -7.57 7.06 -2.81
CA LEU A 63 -7.18 5.78 -3.44
C LEU A 63 -5.90 5.31 -2.77
N MET A 64 -5.97 4.19 -2.05
CA MET A 64 -4.87 3.70 -1.24
C MET A 64 -4.21 2.49 -1.89
N THR A 65 -2.88 2.47 -1.87
CA THR A 65 -2.08 1.44 -2.52
C THR A 65 -0.99 0.95 -1.60
N HIS A 66 -0.88 -0.35 -1.51
CA HIS A 66 0.03 -1.06 -0.60
C HIS A 66 1.45 -1.19 -1.15
N GLY A 67 2.34 -1.70 -0.33
CA GLY A 67 3.73 -1.98 -0.69
C GLY A 67 3.90 -3.32 -1.38
N PHE A 68 5.14 -3.62 -1.76
CA PHE A 68 5.43 -4.82 -2.56
C PHE A 68 5.07 -6.08 -1.78
N LEU A 69 4.37 -6.99 -2.44
CA LEU A 69 3.90 -8.28 -1.91
C LEU A 69 2.94 -8.15 -0.71
N ALA A 70 2.43 -6.94 -0.47
CA ALA A 70 1.39 -6.74 0.53
C ALA A 70 0.03 -6.82 -0.15
N HIS A 71 -0.97 -6.19 0.45
CA HIS A 71 -2.33 -6.23 -0.07
C HIS A 71 -3.15 -5.09 0.56
N ALA A 72 -4.31 -4.85 0.01
CA ALA A 72 -5.18 -3.74 0.42
C ALA A 72 -5.64 -3.88 1.88
N ARG A 73 -5.68 -5.09 2.42
CA ARG A 73 -6.14 -5.26 3.79
C ARG A 73 -5.20 -4.63 4.83
N CYS A 74 -3.98 -4.24 4.43
CA CYS A 74 -3.14 -3.47 5.35
C CYS A 74 -3.76 -2.10 5.65
N PHE A 75 -4.75 -1.69 4.87
CA PHE A 75 -5.49 -0.47 5.11
C PHE A 75 -6.89 -0.71 5.69
N ALA A 76 -7.30 -1.97 5.88
CA ALA A 76 -8.65 -2.24 6.35
C ALA A 76 -8.90 -1.76 7.77
N PHE A 77 -7.84 -1.60 8.55
CA PHE A 77 -7.95 -1.07 9.91
C PHE A 77 -7.51 0.40 9.99
N ILE A 78 -7.23 1.00 8.83
CA ILE A 78 -6.86 2.42 8.71
C ILE A 78 -7.98 3.19 8.02
N ALA A 79 -8.49 2.67 6.90
CA ALA A 79 -9.46 3.36 6.06
C ALA A 79 -10.76 3.73 6.79
N PRO A 80 -11.28 2.90 7.71
CA PRO A 80 -12.52 3.29 8.38
C PRO A 80 -12.42 4.61 9.16
N TYR A 81 -11.22 4.95 9.63
CA TYR A 81 -11.01 6.21 10.34
C TYR A 81 -11.00 7.43 9.41
N LEU A 82 -10.94 7.19 8.10
CA LEU A 82 -11.01 8.25 7.10
C LEU A 82 -12.38 8.32 6.45
N ALA A 83 -13.18 7.29 6.62
CA ALA A 83 -14.40 7.10 5.84
C ALA A 83 -15.55 8.01 6.23
N GLU A 84 -15.47 8.67 7.39
CA GLU A 84 -16.49 9.65 7.75
C GLU A 84 -16.46 10.84 6.81
N ASP A 85 -15.28 11.22 6.35
CA ASP A 85 -15.11 12.41 5.51
C ASP A 85 -14.77 12.09 4.06
N TYR A 86 -14.46 10.84 3.76
CA TYR A 86 -13.93 10.47 2.45
C TYR A 86 -14.58 9.19 1.93
N ASP A 87 -14.60 9.07 0.62
CA ASP A 87 -14.90 7.84 -0.11
C ASP A 87 -13.55 7.17 -0.33
N VAL A 88 -13.29 6.08 0.37
CA VAL A 88 -11.96 5.50 0.45
C VAL A 88 -11.92 4.16 -0.26
N VAL A 89 -11.03 4.03 -1.22
CA VAL A 89 -10.81 2.78 -1.95
C VAL A 89 -9.39 2.30 -1.69
N ALA A 90 -9.24 1.02 -1.39
CA ALA A 90 -7.93 0.38 -1.35
C ALA A 90 -7.97 -0.81 -2.30
N PHE A 91 -6.95 -0.97 -3.15
CA PHE A 91 -6.97 -2.05 -4.13
C PHE A 91 -5.66 -2.83 -4.08
N ASP A 92 -5.72 -4.06 -4.56
CA ASP A 92 -4.54 -4.91 -4.67
C ASP A 92 -3.90 -4.69 -6.04
N LEU A 93 -2.61 -4.37 -6.04
CA LEU A 93 -1.84 -4.23 -7.28
C LEU A 93 -1.85 -5.55 -8.05
N ALA A 94 -1.76 -5.45 -9.38
CA ALA A 94 -1.80 -6.65 -10.24
C ALA A 94 -0.79 -7.69 -9.78
N GLY A 95 -1.26 -8.90 -9.63
CA GLY A 95 -0.43 -10.04 -9.23
C GLY A 95 -0.13 -10.13 -7.75
N MET A 96 -0.74 -9.26 -6.92
CA MET A 96 -0.57 -9.26 -5.47
C MET A 96 -1.93 -9.35 -4.80
N GLY A 97 -1.94 -9.82 -3.56
CA GLY A 97 -3.20 -10.01 -2.85
C GLY A 97 -4.12 -10.90 -3.64
N ASP A 98 -5.37 -10.48 -3.77
CA ASP A 98 -6.37 -11.25 -4.50
C ASP A 98 -6.54 -10.80 -5.96
N SER A 99 -5.70 -9.87 -6.43
CA SER A 99 -5.77 -9.42 -7.82
C SER A 99 -4.99 -10.34 -8.74
N GLU A 100 -5.54 -10.57 -9.93
CA GLU A 100 -4.85 -11.36 -10.95
C GLU A 100 -3.68 -10.59 -11.53
N MET A 101 -2.69 -11.33 -12.02
CA MET A 101 -1.59 -10.72 -12.77
C MET A 101 -2.08 -10.33 -14.15
N ARG A 102 -1.57 -9.21 -14.65
CA ARG A 102 -1.84 -8.81 -16.02
C ARG A 102 -0.64 -8.05 -16.58
N GLY A 103 -0.39 -8.26 -17.85
CA GLY A 103 0.67 -7.54 -18.55
C GLY A 103 2.04 -7.77 -17.95
N VAL A 104 2.88 -6.77 -18.08
CA VAL A 104 4.25 -6.78 -17.57
C VAL A 104 4.31 -5.98 -16.27
N ALA A 105 5.13 -6.44 -15.35
CA ALA A 105 5.23 -5.79 -14.03
C ALA A 105 6.24 -4.64 -14.04
N ASP A 106 6.18 -3.77 -15.05
CA ASP A 106 7.07 -2.62 -15.09
C ASP A 106 6.39 -1.39 -14.49
N ILE A 107 7.20 -0.38 -14.20
CA ILE A 107 6.70 0.77 -13.46
C ILE A 107 5.66 1.57 -14.26
N ALA A 108 5.81 1.62 -15.58
CA ALA A 108 4.83 2.33 -16.41
C ALA A 108 3.46 1.67 -16.33
N ALA A 109 3.43 0.32 -16.39
CA ALA A 109 2.17 -0.42 -16.26
C ALA A 109 1.57 -0.24 -14.87
N ARG A 110 2.42 -0.23 -13.84
CA ARG A 110 1.94 0.00 -12.47
C ARG A 110 1.29 1.37 -12.33
N GLY A 111 1.87 2.39 -12.97
CA GLY A 111 1.27 3.71 -12.95
C GLY A 111 -0.11 3.72 -13.58
N LYS A 112 -0.27 3.01 -14.70
CA LYS A 112 -1.55 2.97 -15.39
C LYS A 112 -2.66 2.32 -14.57
N GLU A 113 -2.30 1.44 -13.64
CA GLU A 113 -3.30 0.79 -12.81
C GLU A 113 -4.16 1.81 -12.06
N PHE A 114 -3.57 2.92 -11.62
CA PHE A 114 -4.31 3.91 -10.83
C PHE A 114 -5.43 4.56 -11.63
N VAL A 115 -5.16 4.92 -12.88
CA VAL A 115 -6.20 5.50 -13.73
C VAL A 115 -7.24 4.46 -14.08
N GLU A 116 -6.81 3.25 -14.41
CA GLU A 116 -7.74 2.18 -14.81
C GLU A 116 -8.68 1.80 -13.66
N ILE A 117 -8.13 1.69 -12.44
CA ILE A 117 -8.94 1.40 -11.26
C ILE A 117 -9.90 2.55 -10.99
N SER A 118 -9.40 3.78 -11.09
CA SER A 118 -10.25 4.94 -10.85
C SER A 118 -11.41 5.00 -11.82
N GLU A 119 -11.16 4.69 -13.09
CA GLU A 119 -12.23 4.63 -14.08
C GLU A 119 -13.24 3.52 -13.77
N ALA A 120 -12.73 2.33 -13.43
CA ALA A 120 -13.58 1.18 -13.17
C ALA A 120 -14.47 1.38 -11.95
N LEU A 121 -14.01 2.15 -10.97
CA LEU A 121 -14.75 2.37 -9.72
C LEU A 121 -15.38 3.75 -9.65
N ASP A 122 -15.44 4.46 -10.77
CA ASP A 122 -16.11 5.77 -10.88
C ASP A 122 -15.50 6.82 -9.96
N LEU A 123 -14.21 6.77 -9.74
CA LEU A 123 -13.53 7.75 -8.89
C LEU A 123 -13.34 9.09 -9.61
N PHE A 124 -13.55 9.12 -10.93
CA PHE A 124 -13.48 10.36 -11.71
C PHE A 124 -14.85 10.96 -11.96
N ALA A 125 -15.91 10.34 -11.41
CA ALA A 125 -17.28 10.79 -11.65
C ALA A 125 -17.46 12.24 -11.21
N ASP A 126 -18.22 12.99 -11.99
CA ASP A 126 -18.59 14.38 -11.70
C ASP A 126 -17.35 15.27 -11.52
N GLY A 127 -16.29 14.96 -12.24
CA GLY A 127 -15.07 15.76 -12.18
C GLY A 127 -14.20 15.51 -10.94
N SER A 128 -14.51 14.47 -10.18
CA SER A 128 -13.73 14.13 -9.00
C SER A 128 -12.31 13.78 -9.38
N ARG A 129 -11.37 14.12 -8.50
CA ARG A 129 -9.95 13.82 -8.65
C ARG A 129 -9.46 13.19 -7.36
N PRO A 130 -9.23 11.88 -7.36
CA PRO A 130 -8.81 11.22 -6.13
C PRO A 130 -7.45 11.70 -5.63
N THR A 131 -7.26 11.68 -4.32
CA THR A 131 -5.94 11.78 -3.72
C THR A 131 -5.42 10.38 -3.51
N ILE A 132 -4.18 10.12 -3.95
CA ILE A 132 -3.56 8.81 -3.76
C ILE A 132 -2.80 8.80 -2.45
N ILE A 133 -2.97 7.73 -1.67
CA ILE A 133 -2.18 7.47 -0.47
C ILE A 133 -1.47 6.15 -0.73
N ALA A 134 -0.13 6.16 -0.78
CA ALA A 134 0.63 5.00 -1.23
C ALA A 134 1.76 4.68 -0.27
N HIS A 135 1.99 3.39 -0.07
CA HIS A 135 3.04 2.90 0.84
C HIS A 135 4.14 2.19 0.03
N UNK A 136 5.25 2.48 0.34
CA UNK A 136 6.39 1.91 -0.14
C UNK A 136 6.48 1.83 -1.63
N PHE A 137 6.44 0.63 -1.94
CA PHE A 137 6.54 0.30 -3.36
C PHE A 137 5.42 0.96 -4.16
N GLY A 138 4.22 0.96 -3.59
CA GLY A 138 3.09 1.61 -4.25
C GLY A 138 3.32 3.09 -4.48
N SER A 139 4.18 3.72 -3.69
CA SER A 139 4.48 5.15 -3.88
C SER A 139 5.19 5.40 -5.22
N GLY A 140 6.11 4.52 -5.60
CA GLY A 140 6.78 4.67 -6.89
C GLY A 140 5.79 4.57 -8.04
N ALA A 141 4.86 3.62 -7.93
CA ALA A 141 3.82 3.50 -8.94
C ALA A 141 2.90 4.71 -8.95
N ALA A 142 2.59 5.25 -7.76
CA ALA A 142 1.73 6.44 -7.66
C ALA A 142 2.39 7.66 -8.29
N LEU A 143 3.69 7.85 -8.06
CA LEU A 143 4.41 8.95 -8.68
C LEU A 143 4.40 8.83 -10.20
N THR A 144 4.53 7.61 -10.69
CA THR A 144 4.42 7.36 -12.12
C THR A 144 3.03 7.70 -12.63
N ALA A 145 1.99 7.33 -11.86
CA ALA A 145 0.61 7.60 -12.25
C ALA A 145 0.35 9.11 -12.40
N VAL A 146 0.78 9.91 -11.40
CA VAL A 146 0.52 11.35 -11.48
C VAL A 146 1.34 12.02 -12.59
N SER A 147 2.51 11.46 -12.90
CA SER A 147 3.31 11.99 -14.02
C SER A 147 2.69 11.63 -15.36
N GLN A 148 2.15 10.43 -15.49
CA GLN A 148 1.46 10.01 -16.73
C GLN A 148 0.17 10.78 -16.96
N SER A 149 -0.55 11.10 -15.87
CA SER A 149 -1.88 11.71 -15.96
C SER A 149 -1.97 12.87 -14.97
N PRO A 150 -1.30 13.98 -15.27
CA PRO A 150 -1.15 15.04 -14.27
C PRO A 150 -2.44 15.72 -13.85
N ASP A 151 -3.50 15.61 -14.65
CA ASP A 151 -4.78 16.24 -14.30
C ASP A 151 -5.76 15.29 -13.65
N ALA A 152 -5.40 14.01 -13.49
CA ALA A 152 -6.34 13.01 -13.02
C ALA A 152 -6.48 12.97 -11.49
N PHE A 153 -5.42 13.33 -10.77
CA PHE A 153 -5.39 13.15 -9.32
C PHE A 153 -5.20 14.49 -8.62
N ALA A 154 -5.83 14.62 -7.45
CA ALA A 154 -5.75 15.88 -6.68
C ALA A 154 -4.42 16.00 -5.96
N GLY A 155 -3.80 14.87 -5.62
CA GLY A 155 -2.53 14.89 -4.92
C GLY A 155 -2.06 13.50 -4.59
N VAL A 156 -0.88 13.41 -4.00
CA VAL A 156 -0.33 12.13 -3.58
C VAL A 156 0.36 12.28 -2.23
N ILE A 157 0.05 11.37 -1.31
CA ILE A 157 0.75 11.24 -0.05
C ILE A 157 1.57 9.96 -0.15
N VAL A 158 2.90 10.09 -0.13
CA VAL A 158 3.77 8.93 -0.16
C VAL A 158 4.17 8.58 1.27
N CYS A 159 4.01 7.30 1.61
CA CYS A 159 4.21 6.83 2.97
C CYS A 159 5.44 5.96 3.01
N ASP A 160 6.47 6.48 3.66
CA ASP A 160 7.76 5.81 3.87
C ASP A 160 8.38 5.31 2.56
N LEU A 161 8.35 6.14 1.54
CA LEU A 161 9.04 5.87 0.29
C LEU A 161 10.55 5.93 0.53
N MET A 162 11.28 4.94 0.00
CA MET A 162 12.73 4.94 0.15
C MET A 162 13.35 6.08 -0.66
N VAL A 163 13.94 7.02 0.05
CA VAL A 163 14.67 8.13 -0.57
C VAL A 163 16.00 8.25 0.15
N MET A 164 17.08 8.08 -0.59
CA MET A 164 18.42 8.19 -0.03
C MET A 164 19.32 8.91 -1.01
N ARG A 165 20.30 9.61 -0.48
CA ARG A 165 21.34 10.18 -1.32
C ARG A 165 22.04 9.04 -2.06
N PRO A 166 22.55 9.30 -3.28
CA PRO A 166 23.15 8.21 -4.06
C PRO A 166 24.22 7.43 -3.32
N GLU A 167 25.10 8.12 -2.58
CA GLU A 167 26.16 7.43 -1.87
C GLU A 167 25.64 6.57 -0.72
N LYS A 168 24.55 7.02 -0.08
CA LYS A 168 23.94 6.25 0.99
C LYS A 168 23.20 5.03 0.44
N LEU A 169 22.56 5.20 -0.71
CA LEU A 169 21.87 4.10 -1.37
C LEU A 169 22.84 3.01 -1.79
N GLU A 170 24.01 3.41 -2.30
CA GLU A 170 25.04 2.47 -2.66
C GLU A 170 25.50 1.66 -1.46
N LYS A 171 25.71 2.33 -0.32
CA LYS A 171 26.07 1.64 0.92
C LYS A 171 24.98 0.66 1.35
N TYR A 172 23.73 1.08 1.27
CA TYR A 172 22.61 0.25 1.65
C TYR A 172 22.63 -1.07 0.87
N TRP A 173 22.88 -1.00 -0.41
CA TRP A 173 22.93 -2.20 -1.26
C TRP A 173 24.18 -3.03 -1.01
N THR A 174 25.31 -2.40 -0.79
CA THR A 174 26.55 -3.18 -0.53
C THR A 174 26.51 -3.88 0.81
N MET A 175 25.63 -3.48 1.72
CA MET A 175 25.44 -4.18 2.98
C MET A 175 24.56 -5.42 2.83
N GLY A 176 24.34 -5.89 1.59
CA GLY A 176 23.61 -7.11 1.33
C GLY A 176 22.11 -6.96 1.27
N ARG A 177 21.62 -5.75 1.20
CA ARG A 177 20.17 -5.54 1.14
C ARG A 177 19.70 -5.62 -0.30
N SER A 178 18.65 -6.40 -0.52
CA SER A 178 18.07 -6.54 -1.85
C SER A 178 17.25 -5.30 -2.18
N SER A 179 17.20 -4.94 -3.46
CA SER A 179 16.27 -3.91 -3.86
C SER A 179 14.85 -4.46 -3.73
N PRO A 180 13.89 -3.59 -3.37
CA PRO A 180 12.49 -4.05 -3.26
C PRO A 180 12.03 -4.68 -4.56
N GLY A 181 11.36 -5.82 -4.44
CA GLY A 181 10.83 -6.51 -5.60
C GLY A 181 11.78 -7.48 -6.26
N SER A 182 12.97 -7.68 -5.68
CA SER A 182 13.85 -8.71 -6.22
C SER A 182 13.28 -10.10 -5.93
N GLY A 183 13.46 -11.01 -6.89
CA GLY A 183 12.99 -12.36 -6.77
C GLY A 183 13.13 -13.05 -8.11
N ASN A 184 12.83 -14.34 -8.15
CA ASN A 184 12.99 -15.12 -9.37
C ASN A 184 11.62 -15.45 -9.96
N PRO A 185 11.27 -14.84 -11.11
CA PRO A 185 9.95 -15.11 -11.71
C PRO A 185 9.79 -16.53 -12.22
N ASP A 186 10.89 -17.26 -12.41
CA ASP A 186 10.82 -18.62 -12.92
C ASP A 186 10.74 -19.66 -11.81
N LYS A 187 10.78 -19.22 -10.56
CA LYS A 187 10.68 -20.11 -9.40
C LYS A 187 9.23 -20.19 -8.95
N PRO A 188 8.66 -21.38 -8.76
CA PRO A 188 7.28 -21.49 -8.29
C PRO A 188 7.12 -20.90 -6.91
N VAL A 189 5.93 -20.37 -6.62
CA VAL A 189 5.61 -19.87 -5.29
C VAL A 189 5.56 -21.05 -4.33
N ARG A 190 6.16 -20.86 -3.15
CA ARG A 190 6.25 -21.91 -2.15
C ARG A 190 4.89 -22.37 -1.69
N ARG A 191 4.75 -23.66 -1.45
CA ARG A 191 3.51 -24.26 -0.95
C ARG A 191 3.78 -24.96 0.37
N TYR A 192 2.76 -25.01 1.21
CA TYR A 192 2.89 -25.53 2.58
C TYR A 192 1.72 -26.47 2.87
N PRO A 193 1.96 -27.55 3.63
CA PRO A 193 0.87 -28.48 3.91
C PRO A 193 -0.18 -27.94 4.87
N THR A 194 0.16 -26.97 5.72
CA THR A 194 -0.78 -26.42 6.70
C THR A 194 -0.63 -24.91 6.75
N TYR A 195 -1.66 -24.26 7.27
CA TYR A 195 -1.59 -22.82 7.52
C TYR A 195 -0.45 -22.51 8.48
N GLU A 196 -0.32 -23.32 9.55
CA GLU A 196 0.71 -23.06 10.56
C GLU A 196 2.11 -23.11 9.99
N ALA A 197 2.37 -24.06 9.09
CA ALA A 197 3.68 -24.15 8.44
C ALA A 197 3.95 -22.91 7.61
N ALA A 198 2.95 -22.44 6.89
CA ALA A 198 3.09 -21.22 6.09
C ALA A 198 3.27 -19.99 6.98
N ARG A 199 2.46 -19.89 8.05
CA ARG A 199 2.51 -18.75 8.95
C ARG A 199 3.91 -18.57 9.56
N GLU A 200 4.56 -19.66 9.90
CA GLU A 200 5.90 -19.60 10.47
C GLU A 200 6.91 -18.96 9.54
N ARG A 201 6.66 -18.99 8.24
CA ARG A 201 7.59 -18.45 7.24
C ARG A 201 7.27 -17.01 6.85
N TYR A 202 6.19 -16.45 7.39
CA TYR A 202 5.80 -15.09 7.01
C TYR A 202 6.76 -14.07 7.61
N ILE A 203 7.27 -13.20 6.77
CA ILE A 203 8.06 -12.05 7.21
C ILE A 203 7.61 -10.82 6.42
N LEU A 204 7.75 -9.68 7.05
CA LEU A 204 7.48 -8.43 6.36
C LEU A 204 8.61 -8.11 5.39
N SER A 205 8.31 -7.37 4.34
CA SER A 205 9.30 -6.93 3.36
C SER A 205 9.31 -5.40 3.31
N PRO A 206 10.35 -4.72 3.78
CA PRO A 206 11.51 -5.28 4.47
C PRO A 206 11.17 -5.78 5.88
N PRO A 207 11.98 -6.69 6.41
CA PRO A 207 11.71 -7.22 7.74
C PRO A 207 11.80 -6.15 8.80
N GLN A 208 10.91 -6.25 9.78
CA GLN A 208 10.97 -5.42 10.99
C GLN A 208 10.22 -6.14 12.10
N ALA A 209 10.57 -5.82 13.34
CA ALA A 209 9.79 -6.30 14.48
C ALA A 209 8.47 -5.52 14.54
N VAL A 210 7.43 -6.19 15.01
CA VAL A 210 6.11 -5.57 15.18
C VAL A 210 5.69 -5.78 16.63
N GLY A 211 5.28 -4.70 17.27
CA GLY A 211 4.93 -4.74 18.68
C GLY A 211 3.62 -5.45 19.00
N GLU A 212 2.73 -5.55 18.01
CA GLU A 212 1.40 -6.14 18.23
C GLU A 212 1.28 -7.44 17.45
N PRO A 213 1.42 -8.59 18.13
CA PRO A 213 1.38 -9.87 17.43
C PRO A 213 0.12 -10.10 16.59
N PHE A 214 -1.04 -9.58 17.06
CA PHE A 214 -2.28 -9.79 16.30
C PHE A 214 -2.20 -9.15 14.92
N LEU A 215 -1.46 -8.05 14.76
CA LEU A 215 -1.33 -7.43 13.44
C LEU A 215 -0.48 -8.29 12.52
N MET A 216 0.57 -8.92 13.05
CA MET A 216 1.33 -9.87 12.22
C MET A 216 0.49 -11.06 11.82
N ASP A 217 -0.31 -11.57 12.75
CA ASP A 217 -1.20 -12.70 12.44
C ASP A 217 -2.22 -12.31 11.38
N TYR A 218 -2.79 -11.13 11.49
CA TYR A 218 -3.75 -10.62 10.51
C TYR A 218 -3.10 -10.49 9.13
N MET A 219 -1.92 -9.87 9.08
CA MET A 219 -1.26 -9.67 7.80
C MET A 219 -0.86 -10.99 7.16
N ALA A 220 -0.35 -11.92 7.96
CA ALA A 220 0.04 -13.23 7.44
C ALA A 220 -1.16 -13.98 6.87
N TYR A 221 -2.26 -13.98 7.62
CA TYR A 221 -3.45 -14.69 7.18
C TYR A 221 -3.94 -14.17 5.83
N HIS A 222 -3.98 -12.85 5.69
CA HIS A 222 -4.48 -12.25 4.45
C HIS A 222 -3.44 -12.24 3.33
N SER A 223 -2.22 -12.66 3.62
CA SER A 223 -1.19 -12.86 2.60
C SER A 223 -1.15 -14.29 2.08
N LEU A 224 -1.94 -15.17 2.66
CA LEU A 224 -1.97 -16.58 2.32
C LEU A 224 -3.32 -16.96 1.75
N ARG A 225 -3.32 -17.95 0.87
CA ARG A 225 -4.57 -18.51 0.36
C ARG A 225 -4.48 -20.02 0.35
N ARG A 226 -5.63 -20.63 0.49
CA ARG A 226 -5.74 -22.06 0.36
C ARG A 226 -5.81 -22.44 -1.11
N ASP A 227 -5.11 -23.50 -1.48
CA ASP A 227 -5.12 -24.00 -2.84
C ASP A 227 -5.17 -25.53 -2.77
N GLY A 228 -6.38 -26.07 -2.94
CA GLY A 228 -6.61 -27.48 -2.66
C GLY A 228 -6.46 -27.72 -1.16
N GLU A 229 -5.58 -28.66 -0.80
CA GLU A 229 -5.32 -28.94 0.62
C GLU A 229 -4.08 -28.22 1.12
N GLU A 230 -3.43 -27.43 0.26
CA GLU A 230 -2.21 -26.74 0.64
C GLU A 230 -2.45 -25.24 0.76
N TRP A 231 -1.47 -24.55 1.32
CA TRP A 231 -1.47 -23.10 1.47
C TRP A 231 -0.32 -22.50 0.67
N THR A 232 -0.54 -21.31 0.13
CA THR A 232 0.49 -20.63 -0.64
C THR A 232 0.31 -19.12 -0.50
N TRP A 233 1.28 -18.36 -0.97
CA TRP A 233 1.26 -16.90 -0.87
C TRP A 233 0.39 -16.28 -1.95
N LYS A 234 -0.20 -15.14 -1.64
CA LYS A 234 -1.05 -14.40 -2.57
C LYS A 234 -0.21 -13.47 -3.44
N PHE A 235 0.58 -14.06 -4.31
CA PHE A 235 1.22 -13.28 -5.36
C PHE A 235 1.58 -14.17 -6.52
N SER A 236 1.67 -13.56 -7.71
CA SER A 236 2.16 -14.24 -8.90
C SER A 236 3.67 -14.06 -8.99
N PRO A 237 4.44 -15.09 -9.34
CA PRO A 237 5.88 -14.90 -9.53
C PRO A 237 6.19 -13.93 -10.67
N GLU A 238 5.23 -13.68 -11.56
CA GLU A 238 5.43 -12.72 -12.63
C GLU A 238 5.67 -11.30 -12.12
N VAL A 239 5.31 -11.00 -10.87
CA VAL A 239 5.60 -9.67 -10.31
C VAL A 239 7.11 -9.42 -10.23
N PHE A 240 7.92 -10.48 -10.25
CA PHE A 240 9.38 -10.34 -10.25
C PHE A 240 9.95 -10.17 -11.65
N ARG A 241 9.17 -10.39 -12.70
CA ARG A 241 9.63 -10.28 -14.08
C ARG A 241 9.50 -8.83 -14.52
N ARG A 242 10.44 -8.04 -14.06
CA ARG A 242 10.45 -6.61 -14.36
C ARG A 242 11.89 -6.17 -14.50
N SER A 243 12.09 -5.10 -15.25
CA SER A 243 13.41 -4.52 -15.34
C SER A 243 13.67 -3.72 -14.07
N ASN A 244 14.57 -4.21 -13.24
CA ASN A 244 15.03 -3.44 -12.09
C ASN A 244 16.15 -2.55 -12.59
N LYS A 245 15.82 -1.31 -12.83
CA LYS A 245 16.83 -0.35 -13.22
C LYS A 245 17.33 0.32 -11.95
N PRO A 246 18.63 0.19 -11.65
CA PRO A 246 19.15 0.86 -10.46
C PRO A 246 18.84 2.35 -10.40
N ASP A 247 18.74 2.96 -11.59
CA ASP A 247 18.45 4.40 -11.69
C ASP A 247 17.11 4.77 -11.08
N GLU A 248 16.16 3.83 -11.02
CA GLU A 248 14.85 4.15 -10.47
C GLU A 248 14.94 4.62 -9.01
N TRP A 249 15.80 3.98 -8.22
CA TRP A 249 15.95 4.36 -6.83
C TRP A 249 16.85 5.57 -6.65
N LEU A 250 17.81 5.75 -7.57
CA LEU A 250 18.68 6.92 -7.52
C LEU A 250 17.89 8.20 -7.82
N THR A 251 16.85 8.11 -8.62
CA THR A 251 16.12 9.29 -9.08
C THR A 251 14.78 9.50 -8.38
N VAL A 252 14.43 8.63 -7.42
CA VAL A 252 13.10 8.69 -6.84
C VAL A 252 12.83 10.02 -6.12
N GLY A 253 13.83 10.56 -5.43
CA GLY A 253 13.66 11.85 -4.76
C GLY A 253 13.35 12.97 -5.74
N GLN A 254 14.08 13.01 -6.87
CA GLN A 254 13.84 14.03 -7.88
C GLN A 254 12.47 13.83 -8.53
N ARG A 255 12.09 12.56 -8.78
CA ARG A 255 10.77 12.30 -9.36
C ARG A 255 9.66 12.75 -8.43
N LEU A 256 9.85 12.56 -7.12
CA LEU A 256 8.88 13.05 -6.16
C LEU A 256 8.77 14.57 -6.21
N VAL A 257 9.91 15.25 -6.19
CA VAL A 257 9.91 16.72 -6.21
C VAL A 257 9.28 17.25 -7.49
N ASP A 258 9.54 16.58 -8.61
CA ASP A 258 9.05 17.04 -9.92
C ASP A 258 7.62 16.59 -10.22
N ALA A 259 7.06 15.68 -9.44
CA ALA A 259 5.73 15.17 -9.71
C ALA A 259 4.70 16.31 -9.66
N PRO A 260 3.72 16.30 -10.56
CA PRO A 260 2.74 17.38 -10.58
C PRO A 260 1.74 17.24 -9.42
N GLY A 261 1.13 18.38 -9.07
CA GLY A 261 0.06 18.41 -8.08
C GLY A 261 0.56 18.49 -6.66
N ARG A 262 -0.37 18.35 -5.74
CA ARG A 262 -0.06 18.38 -4.31
C ARG A 262 0.69 17.11 -3.92
N LYS A 263 1.69 17.27 -3.06
CA LYS A 263 2.50 16.14 -2.59
C LYS A 263 2.77 16.29 -1.10
N ALA A 264 2.81 15.17 -0.41
CA ALA A 264 3.22 15.15 0.99
C ALA A 264 3.93 13.83 1.26
N ILE A 265 4.78 13.85 2.28
CA ILE A 265 5.54 12.68 2.70
C ILE A 265 5.17 12.40 4.15
N VAL A 266 4.79 11.15 4.43
CA VAL A 266 4.60 10.67 5.80
C VAL A 266 5.57 9.52 5.98
N TYR A 267 6.37 9.54 7.03
CA TYR A 267 7.38 8.50 7.20
C TYR A 267 7.48 8.09 8.65
N GLY A 268 8.04 6.91 8.89
CA GLY A 268 8.27 6.44 10.25
C GLY A 268 9.52 7.05 10.83
N GLU A 269 9.40 7.62 12.02
CA GLU A 269 10.54 8.28 12.67
C GLU A 269 11.76 7.36 12.76
N LYS A 270 11.51 6.06 12.93
CA LYS A 270 12.58 5.06 13.08
C LYS A 270 12.81 4.23 11.83
N SER A 271 12.29 4.68 10.70
CA SER A 271 12.47 3.96 9.44
C SER A 271 13.92 3.99 8.98
N GLN A 272 14.34 2.91 8.34
CA GLN A 272 15.66 2.85 7.71
C GLN A 272 15.60 3.26 6.25
N LEU A 273 14.42 3.49 5.69
CA LEU A 273 14.27 3.82 4.27
C LEU A 273 14.08 5.30 4.02
N PHE A 274 13.61 6.03 5.01
CA PHE A 274 13.44 7.48 4.95
C PHE A 274 13.74 8.03 6.33
N ASP A 275 14.65 8.99 6.42
CA ASP A 275 15.03 9.57 7.71
C ASP A 275 15.20 11.08 7.56
N ARG A 276 15.74 11.73 8.58
CA ARG A 276 15.92 13.17 8.56
C ARG A 276 16.84 13.62 7.44
N ASP A 277 17.87 12.82 7.12
CA ASP A 277 18.72 13.14 6.00
C ASP A 277 17.96 13.04 4.68
N SER A 278 17.04 12.07 4.57
CA SER A 278 16.17 11.99 3.40
C SER A 278 15.34 13.25 3.25
N ALA A 279 14.81 13.76 4.36
CA ALA A 279 14.02 15.00 4.33
C ALA A 279 14.86 16.18 3.88
N ARG A 280 16.11 16.29 4.39
CA ARG A 280 17.01 17.34 3.95
C ARG A 280 17.30 17.23 2.46
N TYR A 281 17.51 16.00 1.99
CA TYR A 281 17.81 15.77 0.58
C TYR A 281 16.62 16.19 -0.30
N ILE A 282 15.41 15.90 0.12
CA ILE A 282 14.22 16.35 -0.61
C ILE A 282 14.21 17.87 -0.73
N ARG A 283 14.54 18.57 0.36
CA ARG A 283 14.58 20.03 0.33
C ARG A 283 15.68 20.54 -0.59
N GLU A 284 16.83 19.89 -0.60
CA GLU A 284 17.93 20.26 -1.50
C GLU A 284 17.56 20.08 -2.96
N LEU A 285 16.73 19.08 -3.25
CA LEU A 285 16.28 18.82 -4.62
C LEU A 285 15.21 19.80 -5.07
N GLY A 286 14.75 20.69 -4.20
CA GLY A 286 13.74 21.66 -4.55
C GLY A 286 12.38 21.43 -3.90
N GLY A 287 12.29 20.49 -2.96
CA GLY A 287 11.03 20.12 -2.35
C GLY A 287 10.69 20.86 -1.07
N GLY A 288 11.13 22.14 -0.94
CA GLY A 288 10.94 22.88 0.29
C GLY A 288 9.50 23.14 0.70
N LYS A 289 8.58 23.05 -0.26
CA LYS A 289 7.15 23.26 0.03
C LYS A 289 6.39 21.98 0.28
N ILE A 290 7.04 20.82 0.18
CA ILE A 290 6.38 19.55 0.41
C ILE A 290 6.27 19.29 1.92
N PRO A 291 5.07 19.12 2.47
CA PRO A 291 4.96 18.73 3.88
C PRO A 291 5.62 17.38 4.12
N ILE A 292 6.40 17.28 5.19
CA ILE A 292 7.07 16.05 5.56
C ILE A 292 6.75 15.79 7.02
N VAL A 293 6.04 14.69 7.29
CA VAL A 293 5.51 14.39 8.62
C VAL A 293 6.09 13.07 9.11
N ALA A 294 6.73 13.12 10.28
CA ALA A 294 7.25 11.90 10.91
C ALA A 294 6.19 11.31 11.84
N VAL A 295 5.96 10.00 11.74
CA VAL A 295 5.11 9.30 12.69
C VAL A 295 6.00 8.79 13.80
N PRO A 296 5.81 9.26 15.05
CA PRO A 296 6.72 8.87 16.14
C PRO A 296 6.71 7.38 16.38
N ASP A 297 7.90 6.83 16.66
CA ASP A 297 8.10 5.44 17.04
C ASP A 297 7.69 4.43 15.96
N ALA A 298 7.49 4.86 14.74
CA ALA A 298 7.13 3.95 13.65
C ALA A 298 8.34 3.66 12.78
N ARG A 299 8.39 2.44 12.26
CA ARG A 299 9.35 2.04 11.26
C ARG A 299 8.66 2.04 9.89
N HIS A 300 9.19 1.27 8.94
CA HIS A 300 8.70 1.32 7.56
C HIS A 300 7.22 0.96 7.44
N HIS A 301 6.78 -0.06 8.18
CA HIS A 301 5.38 -0.48 8.10
C HIS A 301 4.59 0.30 9.13
N LEU A 302 4.34 1.57 8.81
CA LEU A 302 3.72 2.54 9.69
C LEU A 302 2.41 2.06 10.31
N MET A 303 1.57 1.43 9.48
CA MET A 303 0.25 0.99 9.90
C MET A 303 0.32 -0.14 10.92
N LEU A 304 1.45 -0.86 10.95
CA LEU A 304 1.62 -1.95 11.91
C LEU A 304 2.24 -1.48 13.20
N ASP A 305 3.03 -0.40 13.15
CA ASP A 305 3.71 0.12 14.34
C ASP A 305 2.85 1.11 15.11
N GLN A 306 2.27 2.08 14.40
CA GLN A 306 1.54 3.19 15.02
C GLN A 306 0.30 3.50 14.19
N PRO A 307 -0.67 2.59 14.15
CA PRO A 307 -1.81 2.76 13.25
C PRO A 307 -2.61 4.05 13.49
N LEU A 308 -2.90 4.40 14.75
CA LEU A 308 -3.71 5.58 15.00
C LEU A 308 -2.92 6.86 14.80
N ALA A 309 -1.64 6.86 15.11
CA ALA A 309 -0.79 8.01 14.79
C ALA A 309 -0.67 8.20 13.28
N PHE A 310 -0.59 7.09 12.55
CA PHE A 310 -0.56 7.14 11.08
C PHE A 310 -1.86 7.75 10.55
N VAL A 311 -3.01 7.31 11.09
CA VAL A 311 -4.29 7.92 10.74
C VAL A 311 -4.27 9.42 11.00
N ALA A 312 -3.78 9.83 12.17
CA ALA A 312 -3.73 11.24 12.52
C ALA A 312 -2.87 12.04 11.54
N ALA A 313 -1.73 11.48 11.14
CA ALA A 313 -0.85 12.14 10.18
C ALA A 313 -1.54 12.32 8.83
N LEU A 314 -2.22 11.27 8.36
CA LEU A 314 -2.94 11.35 7.10
C LEU A 314 -4.06 12.41 7.18
N ARG A 315 -4.81 12.38 8.26
CA ARG A 315 -5.91 13.35 8.44
C ARG A 315 -5.37 14.77 8.50
N ALA A 316 -4.21 14.98 9.12
CA ALA A 316 -3.64 16.32 9.22
C ALA A 316 -3.24 16.87 7.84
N VAL A 317 -2.61 16.03 7.01
CA VAL A 317 -2.25 16.46 5.67
C VAL A 317 -3.50 16.77 4.85
N LEU A 318 -4.49 15.89 4.90
CA LEU A 318 -5.72 16.08 4.13
C LEU A 318 -6.47 17.33 4.56
N ALA A 319 -6.53 17.59 5.88
CA ALA A 319 -7.16 18.80 6.40
C ALA A 319 -6.43 20.06 5.94
N PHE A 320 -5.11 20.02 5.97
CA PHE A 320 -4.30 21.13 5.49
C PHE A 320 -4.61 21.45 4.03
N TRP A 321 -4.75 20.41 3.22
CA TRP A 321 -5.03 20.58 1.79
C TRP A 321 -6.45 21.08 1.53
N SER A 322 -7.35 20.98 2.49
CA SER A 322 -8.73 21.42 2.32
C SER A 322 -8.91 22.93 2.56
N LEU A 323 -7.87 23.63 3.01
CA LEU A 323 -7.97 25.07 3.31
C LEU A 323 -8.02 25.95 2.05
#